data_bbe24a1f7713db54cb72bd7d2cc107af
#
_entry.id   bbe24a1f7713db54cb72bd7d2cc107af
#
_cell.length_a   1.000
_cell.length_b   1.000
_cell.length_c   1.000
_cell.angle_alpha   90.00
_cell.angle_beta   90.00
_cell.angle_gamma   90.00
#
_symmetry.space_group_name_H-M   'P 1'
#
loop_
_entity.id
_entity.type
_entity.pdbx_description
1 polymer ?
#
loop_
_entity_poly.entity_id
_entity_poly.type
_entity_poly.pdbx_seq_one_letter_code
_entity_poly.pdbx_strand_id
1 'polypeptide(L)'
;MGFHDYSELSYVRMNRIGYGPEDIKRFRDQVAHDVVPELQKVIALKNKRTGIQHPTFADLPVAFKDGNPKPIEGYDARMSAARTMYHELSPETAEFIDFMQDNELFDVESRPGKMSGGYMTSLPSYKAPFIFANWNNTSADVDVLTHECGHAFEGYVAERDPKIPADLECPGMESAEIHSMAMEFL
;
A
#
# COMPACT_ATOMS: atom_id res chain seq x y z
N MET A 1 14.95 -18.11 23.21
CA MET A 1 15.31 -16.73 22.93
C MET A 1 14.83 -15.75 24.02
N GLY A 2 14.17 -16.21 25.07
CA GLY A 2 13.77 -15.41 26.24
C GLY A 2 12.45 -14.61 26.06
N PHE A 3 11.75 -14.76 24.95
CA PHE A 3 10.42 -14.16 24.76
C PHE A 3 9.34 -15.15 25.17
N HIS A 4 8.26 -14.64 25.77
CA HIS A 4 7.13 -15.45 26.20
C HIS A 4 6.34 -16.02 25.01
N ASP A 5 6.15 -15.21 23.96
CA ASP A 5 5.49 -15.59 22.71
C ASP A 5 6.05 -14.84 21.49
N TYR A 6 5.48 -15.14 20.33
CA TYR A 6 5.89 -14.52 19.09
C TYR A 6 5.54 -13.02 19.02
N SER A 7 4.48 -12.59 19.70
CA SER A 7 4.06 -11.18 19.70
C SER A 7 5.13 -10.30 20.33
N GLU A 8 5.71 -10.71 21.47
CA GLU A 8 6.83 -9.99 22.09
C GLU A 8 8.04 -9.91 21.18
N LEU A 9 8.40 -11.03 20.54
CA LEU A 9 9.50 -11.06 19.57
C LEU A 9 9.22 -10.12 18.38
N SER A 10 7.97 -10.08 17.90
CA SER A 10 7.62 -9.27 16.74
C SER A 10 7.74 -7.77 17.00
N TYR A 11 7.48 -7.28 18.20
CA TYR A 11 7.73 -5.88 18.56
C TYR A 11 9.20 -5.49 18.34
N VAL A 12 10.12 -6.35 18.76
CA VAL A 12 11.56 -6.13 18.55
C VAL A 12 11.92 -6.20 17.06
N ARG A 13 11.40 -7.21 16.34
CA ARG A 13 11.66 -7.41 14.91
C ARG A 13 11.12 -6.30 14.02
N MET A 14 10.05 -5.63 14.44
CA MET A 14 9.47 -4.48 13.75
C MET A 14 10.08 -3.14 14.17
N ASN A 15 11.18 -3.16 14.92
CA ASN A 15 11.87 -1.96 15.40
C ASN A 15 10.95 -0.97 16.13
N ARG A 16 9.99 -1.46 16.90
CA ARG A 16 9.07 -0.63 17.68
C ARG A 16 9.79 -0.06 18.88
N ILE A 17 10.20 1.20 18.76
CA ILE A 17 10.97 1.93 19.77
C ILE A 17 10.12 3.07 20.33
N GLY A 18 10.06 3.18 21.67
CA GLY A 18 9.34 4.27 22.35
C GLY A 18 7.85 3.99 22.62
N TYR A 19 7.31 2.87 22.19
CA TYR A 19 5.95 2.42 22.50
C TYR A 19 5.90 0.89 22.60
N GLY A 20 4.91 0.36 23.28
CA GLY A 20 4.80 -1.05 23.59
C GLY A 20 3.39 -1.63 23.39
N PRO A 21 3.21 -2.92 23.78
CA PRO A 21 1.94 -3.62 23.61
C PRO A 21 0.73 -2.91 24.23
N GLU A 22 0.90 -2.21 25.35
CA GLU A 22 -0.19 -1.49 26.03
C GLU A 22 -0.65 -0.24 25.25
N ASP A 23 0.28 0.45 24.56
CA ASP A 23 -0.06 1.59 23.71
C ASP A 23 -0.86 1.10 22.50
N ILE A 24 -0.40 0.04 21.86
CA ILE A 24 -1.09 -0.59 20.72
C ILE A 24 -2.42 -1.23 21.16
N LYS A 25 -2.49 -1.79 22.38
CA LYS A 25 -3.74 -2.32 22.91
C LYS A 25 -4.83 -1.26 22.95
N ARG A 26 -4.49 -0.07 23.45
CA ARG A 26 -5.44 1.06 23.51
C ARG A 26 -5.97 1.44 22.13
N PHE A 27 -5.11 1.51 21.14
CA PHE A 27 -5.50 1.74 19.75
C PHE A 27 -6.42 0.63 19.22
N ARG A 28 -6.09 -0.65 19.43
CA ARG A 28 -6.94 -1.77 19.01
C ARG A 28 -8.30 -1.77 19.71
N ASP A 29 -8.35 -1.42 21.00
CA ASP A 29 -9.61 -1.32 21.74
C ASP A 29 -10.51 -0.22 21.13
N GLN A 30 -9.94 0.93 20.72
CA GLN A 30 -10.67 1.97 20.03
C GLN A 30 -11.16 1.50 18.65
N VAL A 31 -10.33 0.84 17.87
CA VAL A 31 -10.74 0.28 16.58
C VAL A 31 -11.89 -0.71 16.75
N ALA A 32 -11.80 -1.62 17.74
CA ALA A 32 -12.84 -2.60 18.01
C ALA A 32 -14.16 -1.96 18.46
N HIS A 33 -14.08 -0.89 19.25
CA HIS A 33 -15.26 -0.21 19.80
C HIS A 33 -15.88 0.80 18.80
N ASP A 34 -15.08 1.56 18.10
CA ASP A 34 -15.55 2.71 17.32
C ASP A 34 -15.61 2.41 15.81
N VAL A 35 -14.61 1.72 15.25
CA VAL A 35 -14.47 1.50 13.80
C VAL A 35 -15.22 0.24 13.35
N VAL A 36 -15.04 -0.87 14.06
CA VAL A 36 -15.62 -2.16 13.66
C VAL A 36 -17.14 -2.12 13.54
N PRO A 37 -17.93 -1.49 14.45
CA PRO A 37 -19.39 -1.38 14.29
C PRO A 37 -19.81 -0.62 13.02
N GLU A 38 -19.07 0.42 12.62
CA GLU A 38 -19.35 1.17 11.40
C GLU A 38 -18.98 0.35 10.16
N LEU A 39 -17.85 -0.36 10.18
CA LEU A 39 -17.48 -1.27 9.10
C LEU A 39 -18.54 -2.37 8.90
N GLN A 40 -19.10 -2.91 9.98
CA GLN A 40 -20.18 -3.90 9.89
C GLN A 40 -21.43 -3.35 9.16
N LYS A 41 -21.77 -2.08 9.36
CA LYS A 41 -22.84 -1.43 8.62
C LYS A 41 -22.53 -1.34 7.12
N VAL A 42 -21.31 -0.98 6.76
CA VAL A 42 -20.85 -0.92 5.37
C VAL A 42 -20.89 -2.31 4.73
N ILE A 43 -20.43 -3.33 5.44
CA ILE A 43 -20.50 -4.74 4.97
C ILE A 43 -21.96 -5.18 4.77
N ALA A 44 -22.85 -4.84 5.67
CA ALA A 44 -24.28 -5.15 5.54
C ALA A 44 -24.91 -4.46 4.30
N LEU A 45 -24.56 -3.19 4.04
CA LEU A 45 -24.98 -2.47 2.84
C LEU A 45 -24.42 -3.14 1.57
N LYS A 46 -23.16 -3.53 1.58
CA LYS A 46 -22.53 -4.28 0.48
C LYS A 46 -23.26 -5.59 0.21
N ASN A 47 -23.51 -6.40 1.23
CA ASN A 47 -24.21 -7.68 1.10
C ASN A 47 -25.65 -7.50 0.57
N LYS A 48 -26.35 -6.47 1.02
CA LYS A 48 -27.66 -6.11 0.48
C LYS A 48 -27.59 -5.74 -1.01
N ARG A 49 -26.57 -4.98 -1.41
CA ARG A 49 -26.35 -4.57 -2.81
C ARG A 49 -26.02 -5.74 -3.71
N THR A 50 -25.16 -6.66 -3.25
CA THR A 50 -24.74 -7.84 -4.00
C THR A 50 -25.79 -8.96 -3.99
N GLY A 51 -26.71 -8.95 -3.03
CA GLY A 51 -27.70 -10.01 -2.83
C GLY A 51 -27.15 -11.27 -2.14
N ILE A 52 -25.92 -11.21 -1.60
CA ILE A 52 -25.29 -12.33 -0.90
C ILE A 52 -25.84 -12.41 0.52
N GLN A 53 -26.63 -13.46 0.79
CA GLN A 53 -27.25 -13.64 2.10
C GLN A 53 -26.30 -14.27 3.15
N HIS A 54 -25.43 -15.17 2.71
CA HIS A 54 -24.49 -15.91 3.56
C HIS A 54 -23.08 -15.73 3.01
N PRO A 55 -22.45 -14.55 3.23
CA PRO A 55 -21.12 -14.27 2.68
C PRO A 55 -20.07 -15.20 3.29
N THR A 56 -19.21 -15.70 2.44
CA THR A 56 -18.01 -16.48 2.78
C THR A 56 -16.76 -15.61 2.63
N PHE A 57 -15.61 -16.15 2.98
CA PHE A 57 -14.33 -15.49 2.75
C PHE A 57 -14.11 -15.13 1.25
N ALA A 58 -14.56 -15.99 0.34
CA ALA A 58 -14.44 -15.75 -1.10
C ALA A 58 -15.28 -14.57 -1.62
N ASP A 59 -16.30 -14.16 -0.87
CA ASP A 59 -17.19 -13.05 -1.23
C ASP A 59 -16.69 -11.68 -0.74
N LEU A 60 -15.64 -11.65 0.07
CA LEU A 60 -15.11 -10.40 0.64
C LEU A 60 -14.75 -9.35 -0.44
N PRO A 61 -14.07 -9.70 -1.54
CA PRO A 61 -13.73 -8.72 -2.57
C PRO A 61 -14.90 -8.35 -3.48
N VAL A 62 -16.04 -9.05 -3.42
CA VAL A 62 -17.20 -8.78 -4.31
C VAL A 62 -17.93 -7.53 -3.84
N ALA A 63 -17.87 -6.47 -4.61
CA ALA A 63 -18.51 -5.19 -4.29
C ALA A 63 -19.83 -4.94 -5.04
N PHE A 64 -20.00 -5.50 -6.22
CA PHE A 64 -21.18 -5.29 -7.07
C PHE A 64 -21.69 -6.62 -7.62
N LYS A 65 -23.02 -6.69 -7.82
CA LYS A 65 -23.70 -7.92 -8.31
C LYS A 65 -23.25 -8.31 -9.71
N ASP A 66 -22.97 -7.35 -10.56
CA ASP A 66 -22.60 -7.57 -11.96
C ASP A 66 -21.07 -7.58 -12.17
N GLY A 67 -20.31 -7.67 -11.09
CA GLY A 67 -18.84 -7.67 -11.07
C GLY A 67 -18.26 -6.31 -10.66
N ASN A 68 -17.04 -6.36 -10.13
CA ASN A 68 -16.33 -5.16 -9.72
C ASN A 68 -15.87 -4.33 -10.93
N PRO A 69 -15.64 -3.02 -10.76
CA PRO A 69 -14.96 -2.21 -11.75
C PRO A 69 -13.61 -2.82 -12.14
N LYS A 70 -13.26 -2.66 -13.40
CA LYS A 70 -11.93 -3.07 -13.89
C LYS A 70 -11.08 -1.83 -14.13
N PRO A 71 -9.76 -1.93 -13.94
CA PRO A 71 -8.85 -0.86 -14.31
C PRO A 71 -8.84 -0.66 -15.83
N ILE A 72 -8.26 0.45 -16.28
CA ILE A 72 -7.98 0.70 -17.69
C ILE A 72 -7.15 -0.48 -18.25
N GLU A 73 -7.51 -0.98 -19.43
CA GLU A 73 -6.84 -2.13 -20.02
C GLU A 73 -5.48 -1.75 -20.61
N GLY A 74 -4.49 -2.59 -20.40
CA GLY A 74 -3.13 -2.44 -20.91
C GLY A 74 -2.19 -1.66 -19.99
N TYR A 75 -0.93 -2.10 -19.97
CA TYR A 75 0.14 -1.50 -19.17
C TYR A 75 0.33 -0.01 -19.47
N ASP A 76 0.57 0.33 -20.74
CA ASP A 76 0.88 1.70 -21.15
C ASP A 76 -0.26 2.68 -20.83
N ALA A 77 -1.50 2.25 -21.02
CA ALA A 77 -2.67 3.08 -20.72
C ALA A 77 -2.80 3.36 -19.21
N ARG A 78 -2.54 2.35 -18.37
CA ARG A 78 -2.54 2.52 -16.89
C ARG A 78 -1.42 3.42 -16.43
N MET A 79 -0.22 3.22 -16.95
CA MET A 79 0.94 4.06 -16.59
C MET A 79 0.76 5.49 -17.04
N SER A 80 0.15 5.71 -18.21
CA SER A 80 -0.21 7.06 -18.69
C SER A 80 -1.28 7.70 -17.79
N ALA A 81 -2.29 6.95 -17.35
CA ALA A 81 -3.28 7.45 -16.41
C ALA A 81 -2.67 7.80 -15.04
N ALA A 82 -1.79 6.94 -14.52
CA ALA A 82 -1.05 7.20 -13.29
C ALA A 82 -0.20 8.49 -13.42
N ARG A 83 0.53 8.65 -14.53
CA ARG A 83 1.30 9.87 -14.79
C ARG A 83 0.43 11.11 -14.74
N THR A 84 -0.72 11.09 -15.41
CA THR A 84 -1.69 12.20 -15.39
C THR A 84 -2.16 12.51 -13.97
N MET A 85 -2.56 11.49 -13.22
CA MET A 85 -3.04 11.63 -11.84
C MET A 85 -1.99 12.29 -10.93
N TYR A 86 -0.74 11.82 -10.97
CA TYR A 86 0.35 12.38 -10.15
C TYR A 86 0.76 13.79 -10.58
N HIS A 87 0.63 14.13 -11.87
CA HIS A 87 0.83 15.50 -12.38
C HIS A 87 -0.26 16.46 -11.90
N GLU A 88 -1.49 15.99 -11.73
CA GLU A 88 -2.60 16.79 -11.20
C GLU A 88 -2.51 17.00 -9.69
N LEU A 89 -1.83 16.08 -8.96
CA LEU A 89 -1.74 16.11 -7.52
C LEU A 89 -0.79 17.19 -7.01
N SER A 90 0.47 17.20 -7.46
CA SER A 90 1.45 18.25 -7.12
C SER A 90 2.65 18.24 -8.08
N PRO A 91 3.45 19.35 -8.12
CA PRO A 91 4.71 19.36 -8.86
C PRO A 91 5.70 18.30 -8.40
N GLU A 92 5.76 18.01 -7.10
CA GLU A 92 6.67 17.04 -6.51
C GLU A 92 6.31 15.60 -6.91
N THR A 93 5.02 15.28 -6.91
CA THR A 93 4.55 13.97 -7.37
C THR A 93 4.65 13.81 -8.89
N ALA A 94 4.53 14.91 -9.64
CA ALA A 94 4.80 14.93 -11.08
C ALA A 94 6.27 14.59 -11.38
N GLU A 95 7.22 15.24 -10.72
CA GLU A 95 8.64 14.95 -10.86
C GLU A 95 8.97 13.49 -10.50
N PHE A 96 8.39 13.01 -9.40
CA PHE A 96 8.56 11.64 -8.95
C PHE A 96 8.07 10.61 -9.96
N ILE A 97 6.82 10.73 -10.45
CA ILE A 97 6.27 9.73 -11.38
C ILE A 97 6.99 9.76 -12.73
N ASP A 98 7.42 10.93 -13.18
CA ASP A 98 8.24 11.07 -14.38
C ASP A 98 9.58 10.34 -14.21
N PHE A 99 10.27 10.58 -13.09
CA PHE A 99 11.51 9.88 -12.76
C PHE A 99 11.32 8.36 -12.75
N MET A 100 10.27 7.87 -12.10
CA MET A 100 9.99 6.43 -12.00
C MET A 100 9.73 5.79 -13.36
N GLN A 101 8.94 6.43 -14.21
CA GLN A 101 8.59 5.91 -15.54
C GLN A 101 9.74 6.03 -16.53
N ASP A 102 10.42 7.16 -16.56
CA ASP A 102 11.52 7.41 -17.49
C ASP A 102 12.76 6.53 -17.22
N ASN A 103 12.88 6.00 -15.99
CA ASN A 103 13.94 5.06 -15.61
C ASN A 103 13.47 3.60 -15.50
N GLU A 104 12.24 3.27 -15.96
CA GLU A 104 11.71 1.90 -16.00
C GLU A 104 11.70 1.21 -14.62
N LEU A 105 11.35 1.95 -13.55
CA LEU A 105 11.42 1.50 -12.15
C LEU A 105 10.15 0.75 -11.69
N PHE A 106 9.42 0.14 -12.63
CA PHE A 106 8.23 -0.66 -12.37
C PHE A 106 8.32 -2.05 -12.99
N ASP A 107 8.15 -3.09 -12.20
CA ASP A 107 7.86 -4.45 -12.67
C ASP A 107 6.54 -4.91 -12.07
N VAL A 108 5.43 -4.54 -12.68
CA VAL A 108 4.08 -4.71 -12.11
C VAL A 108 3.24 -5.79 -12.80
N GLU A 109 3.62 -6.27 -13.99
CA GLU A 109 2.85 -7.27 -14.72
C GLU A 109 3.12 -8.69 -14.19
N SER A 110 2.06 -9.48 -14.06
CA SER A 110 2.15 -10.90 -13.73
C SER A 110 2.71 -11.71 -14.90
N ARG A 111 3.57 -12.67 -14.61
CA ARG A 111 4.08 -13.64 -15.60
C ARG A 111 4.47 -14.98 -14.95
N PRO A 112 4.51 -16.08 -15.71
CA PRO A 112 4.95 -17.36 -15.18
C PRO A 112 6.35 -17.30 -14.59
N GLY A 113 6.51 -17.90 -13.39
CA GLY A 113 7.80 -17.90 -12.67
C GLY A 113 8.11 -16.65 -11.88
N LYS A 114 7.31 -15.59 -11.95
CA LYS A 114 7.44 -14.40 -11.11
C LYS A 114 6.95 -14.69 -9.69
N MET A 115 7.69 -14.24 -8.68
CA MET A 115 7.28 -14.35 -7.27
C MET A 115 5.98 -13.57 -7.05
N SER A 116 5.08 -14.12 -6.25
CA SER A 116 3.83 -13.44 -5.87
C SER A 116 4.08 -12.30 -4.89
N GLY A 117 3.12 -11.38 -4.79
CA GLY A 117 3.14 -10.24 -3.87
C GLY A 117 3.42 -8.93 -4.58
N GLY A 118 3.45 -7.85 -3.80
CA GLY A 118 3.83 -6.50 -4.20
C GLY A 118 4.69 -5.89 -3.11
N TYR A 119 5.62 -5.04 -3.48
CA TYR A 119 6.46 -4.27 -2.56
C TYR A 119 7.19 -3.15 -3.29
N MET A 120 7.53 -2.12 -2.55
CA MET A 120 8.56 -1.16 -2.91
C MET A 120 9.90 -1.56 -2.28
N THR A 121 10.98 -1.34 -2.97
CA THR A 121 12.35 -1.43 -2.43
C THR A 121 13.21 -0.30 -2.97
N SER A 122 14.19 0.13 -2.18
CA SER A 122 15.17 1.13 -2.62
C SER A 122 16.36 0.48 -3.31
N LEU A 123 16.91 1.22 -4.27
CA LEU A 123 18.19 0.97 -4.91
C LEU A 123 19.17 2.10 -4.49
N PRO A 124 19.79 2.01 -3.30
CA PRO A 124 20.46 3.16 -2.67
C PRO A 124 21.58 3.78 -3.52
N SER A 125 22.33 2.93 -4.24
CA SER A 125 23.41 3.40 -5.13
C SER A 125 22.92 4.27 -6.27
N TYR A 126 21.63 4.19 -6.61
CA TYR A 126 20.99 4.96 -7.67
C TYR A 126 20.03 6.03 -7.13
N LYS A 127 19.83 6.07 -5.81
CA LYS A 127 18.80 6.88 -5.15
C LYS A 127 17.44 6.72 -5.84
N ALA A 128 17.07 5.49 -6.07
CA ALA A 128 15.91 5.13 -6.86
C ALA A 128 15.06 4.08 -6.15
N PRO A 129 13.79 4.36 -5.85
CA PRO A 129 12.84 3.33 -5.47
C PRO A 129 12.49 2.47 -6.67
N PHE A 130 12.13 1.21 -6.41
CA PHE A 130 11.68 0.26 -7.42
C PHE A 130 10.40 -0.42 -6.94
N ILE A 131 9.39 -0.51 -7.80
CA ILE A 131 8.10 -1.12 -7.48
C ILE A 131 7.96 -2.46 -8.19
N PHE A 132 7.72 -3.50 -7.39
CA PHE A 132 7.40 -4.84 -7.84
C PHE A 132 5.96 -5.16 -7.48
N ALA A 133 5.17 -5.68 -8.41
CA ALA A 133 3.79 -6.10 -8.18
C ALA A 133 3.38 -7.24 -9.14
N ASN A 134 2.15 -7.70 -9.04
CA ASN A 134 1.59 -8.74 -9.89
C ASN A 134 0.15 -8.37 -10.28
N TRP A 135 -0.01 -7.47 -11.23
CA TRP A 135 -1.31 -7.05 -11.74
C TRP A 135 -2.10 -8.23 -12.33
N ASN A 136 -3.38 -8.26 -12.03
CA ASN A 136 -4.29 -9.34 -12.43
C ASN A 136 -5.58 -8.83 -13.10
N ASN A 137 -5.61 -7.58 -13.52
CA ASN A 137 -6.74 -6.89 -14.16
C ASN A 137 -7.97 -6.73 -13.25
N THR A 138 -7.76 -6.55 -11.96
CA THR A 138 -8.79 -6.16 -11.00
C THR A 138 -8.57 -4.73 -10.50
N SER A 139 -9.57 -4.14 -9.84
CA SER A 139 -9.43 -2.82 -9.21
C SER A 139 -8.28 -2.75 -8.21
N ALA A 140 -7.93 -3.87 -7.59
CA ALA A 140 -6.80 -3.96 -6.68
C ALA A 140 -5.44 -3.63 -7.34
N ASP A 141 -5.32 -3.70 -8.66
CA ASP A 141 -4.10 -3.27 -9.36
C ASP A 141 -3.85 -1.75 -9.19
N VAL A 142 -4.94 -0.96 -9.11
CA VAL A 142 -4.85 0.49 -8.87
C VAL A 142 -4.48 0.74 -7.42
N ASP A 143 -5.15 0.07 -6.49
CA ASP A 143 -4.88 0.19 -5.05
C ASP A 143 -3.39 -0.15 -4.75
N VAL A 144 -2.89 -1.26 -5.30
CA VAL A 144 -1.47 -1.65 -5.14
C VAL A 144 -0.54 -0.63 -5.78
N LEU A 145 -0.85 -0.11 -6.98
CA LEU A 145 0.01 0.89 -7.62
C LEU A 145 0.13 2.14 -6.77
N THR A 146 -0.98 2.69 -6.30
CA THR A 146 -0.99 3.91 -5.49
C THR A 146 -0.34 3.69 -4.12
N HIS A 147 -0.57 2.54 -3.50
CA HIS A 147 0.07 2.14 -2.25
C HIS A 147 1.61 2.10 -2.39
N GLU A 148 2.11 1.32 -3.33
CA GLU A 148 3.56 1.19 -3.52
C GLU A 148 4.20 2.51 -3.99
N CYS A 149 3.47 3.33 -4.76
CA CYS A 149 3.91 4.68 -5.09
C CYS A 149 3.99 5.59 -3.86
N GLY A 150 3.15 5.39 -2.83
CA GLY A 150 3.26 6.12 -1.57
C GLY A 150 4.57 5.84 -0.84
N HIS A 151 4.95 4.56 -0.74
CA HIS A 151 6.26 4.16 -0.21
C HIS A 151 7.41 4.68 -1.08
N ALA A 152 7.27 4.55 -2.40
CA ALA A 152 8.29 4.99 -3.34
C ALA A 152 8.50 6.51 -3.32
N PHE A 153 7.44 7.29 -3.17
CA PHE A 153 7.53 8.75 -3.07
C PHE A 153 8.24 9.18 -1.77
N GLU A 154 7.92 8.53 -0.65
CA GLU A 154 8.63 8.76 0.60
C GLU A 154 10.13 8.47 0.45
N GLY A 155 10.50 7.29 -0.04
CA GLY A 155 11.90 6.92 -0.28
C GLY A 155 12.59 7.87 -1.28
N TYR A 156 11.91 8.25 -2.36
CA TYR A 156 12.40 9.20 -3.35
C TYR A 156 12.78 10.54 -2.73
N VAL A 157 11.96 11.05 -1.82
CA VAL A 157 12.19 12.32 -1.12
C VAL A 157 13.29 12.15 -0.07
N ALA A 158 13.23 11.11 0.75
CA ALA A 158 14.17 10.85 1.84
C ALA A 158 15.61 10.69 1.33
N GLU A 159 15.82 9.88 0.29
CA GLU A 159 17.14 9.63 -0.29
C GLU A 159 17.79 10.86 -0.94
N ARG A 160 17.01 11.90 -1.23
CA ARG A 160 17.47 13.15 -1.84
C ARG A 160 17.66 14.29 -0.85
N ASP A 161 17.14 14.15 0.36
CA ASP A 161 17.37 15.15 1.40
C ASP A 161 18.72 14.88 2.11
N PRO A 162 19.73 15.76 1.95
CA PRO A 162 21.05 15.57 2.56
C PRO A 162 21.04 15.67 4.10
N LYS A 163 19.90 16.04 4.69
CA LYS A 163 19.74 16.12 6.14
C LYS A 163 19.28 14.80 6.75
N ILE A 164 18.82 13.86 5.94
CA ILE A 164 18.37 12.55 6.39
C ILE A 164 19.55 11.57 6.26
N PRO A 165 20.08 11.05 7.39
CA PRO A 165 21.08 10.00 7.34
C PRO A 165 20.50 8.72 6.74
N ALA A 166 21.31 7.96 6.02
CA ALA A 166 20.90 6.70 5.37
C ALA A 166 20.20 5.71 6.34
N ASP A 167 20.63 5.66 7.60
CA ASP A 167 20.03 4.81 8.63
C ASP A 167 18.59 5.25 9.03
N LEU A 168 18.17 6.44 8.62
CA LEU A 168 16.85 7.03 8.93
C LEU A 168 15.98 7.22 7.68
N GLU A 169 16.43 6.80 6.51
CA GLU A 169 15.67 6.87 5.24
C GLU A 169 14.46 5.93 5.23
N CYS A 170 14.51 4.87 6.04
CA CYS A 170 13.39 3.93 6.15
C CYS A 170 12.71 4.10 7.52
N PRO A 171 11.51 4.66 7.58
CA PRO A 171 10.76 4.77 8.82
C PRO A 171 10.32 3.39 9.33
N GLY A 172 9.86 3.33 10.58
CA GLY A 172 9.21 2.11 11.10
C GLY A 172 7.93 1.79 10.31
N MET A 173 7.51 0.52 10.33
CA MET A 173 6.37 0.03 9.54
C MET A 173 5.11 0.89 9.70
N GLU A 174 4.77 1.31 10.90
CA GLU A 174 3.59 2.13 11.15
C GLU A 174 3.66 3.51 10.46
N SER A 175 4.85 4.09 10.37
CA SER A 175 5.06 5.38 9.68
C SER A 175 5.07 5.21 8.17
N ALA A 176 5.68 4.13 7.67
CA ALA A 176 5.70 3.81 6.25
C ALA A 176 4.29 3.66 5.69
N GLU A 177 3.39 2.97 6.42
CA GLU A 177 2.00 2.78 6.01
C GLU A 177 1.15 4.07 6.03
N ILE A 178 1.58 5.11 6.74
CA ILE A 178 0.93 6.44 6.64
C ILE A 178 1.13 7.00 5.23
N HIS A 179 2.32 6.87 4.66
CA HIS A 179 2.63 7.39 3.32
C HIS A 179 1.90 6.59 2.24
N SER A 180 1.94 5.26 2.30
CA SER A 180 1.29 4.38 1.34
C SER A 180 -0.23 4.54 1.34
N MET A 181 -0.85 4.46 2.51
CA MET A 181 -2.30 4.59 2.63
C MET A 181 -2.80 6.01 2.31
N ALA A 182 -2.04 7.05 2.63
CA ALA A 182 -2.41 8.41 2.23
C ALA A 182 -2.47 8.55 0.71
N MET A 183 -1.54 7.96 -0.02
CA MET A 183 -1.52 8.00 -1.49
C MET A 183 -2.68 7.22 -2.12
N GLU A 184 -3.19 6.19 -1.46
CA GLU A 184 -4.41 5.48 -1.91
C GLU A 184 -5.67 6.35 -1.84
N PHE A 185 -5.72 7.32 -0.92
CA PHE A 185 -6.89 8.18 -0.69
C PHE A 185 -6.87 9.49 -1.46
N LEU A 186 -5.75 9.87 -2.06
CA LEU A 186 -5.59 11.08 -2.84
C LEU A 186 -5.97 10.88 -4.30
#